data_52a7e8ed6edd79ceba9a804eb6b5e17c
#
_entry.id   52a7e8ed6edd79ceba9a804eb6b5e17c
#
_cell.length_a   1.000
_cell.length_b   1.000
_cell.length_c   1.000
_cell.angle_alpha   90.00
_cell.angle_beta   90.00
_cell.angle_gamma   90.00
#
_symmetry.space_group_name_H-M   'P 1'
#
loop_
_entity.id
_entity.type
_entity.pdbx_description
1 polymer ?
#
loop_
_entity_poly.entity_id
_entity_poly.type
_entity_poly.pdbx_seq_one_letter_code
_entity_poly.pdbx_strand_id
1 'polypeptide(L)'
;RAQIFQDGRFVAEEPGQFTVLALGGNLAASTTISILPREVQKSVEVVGRGLVLDRHTSDLWVWEGVDGRDYAITGTWGAAGHAYFWDVTNPENIKLIDTVNVDARTVNDVKVSEDGRIAVISREGASNRRNGIVILDVSNPGEVRTISTFDEELTGGVHNVFIYDNHVYALSNGRRYDIINIAEPKLPFRVGRFELDTPGHSIHDVWVE
;
A
#
# COMPACT_ATOMS: atom_id res chain seq x y z
N ARG A 1 -10.82 -8.09 25.70
CA ARG A 1 -10.06 -6.82 25.84
C ARG A 1 -10.97 -5.63 25.54
N ALA A 2 -10.66 -4.48 26.13
CA ALA A 2 -11.31 -3.22 25.81
C ALA A 2 -10.31 -2.06 25.91
N GLN A 3 -10.56 -1.00 25.17
CA GLN A 3 -9.74 0.20 25.12
C GLN A 3 -10.62 1.44 25.10
N ILE A 4 -10.18 2.50 25.77
CA ILE A 4 -10.72 3.84 25.64
C ILE A 4 -9.68 4.74 24.99
N PHE A 5 -10.09 5.53 24.02
CA PHE A 5 -9.24 6.48 23.29
C PHE A 5 -9.30 7.86 23.94
N GLN A 6 -8.36 8.74 23.61
CA GLN A 6 -8.29 10.11 24.17
C GLN A 6 -9.52 10.97 23.83
N ASP A 7 -10.20 10.67 22.74
CA ASP A 7 -11.44 11.31 22.31
C ASP A 7 -12.69 10.79 23.03
N GLY A 8 -12.51 9.84 23.98
CA GLY A 8 -13.59 9.23 24.75
C GLY A 8 -14.27 8.03 24.07
N ARG A 9 -13.86 7.62 22.87
CA ARG A 9 -14.39 6.41 22.24
C ARG A 9 -13.98 5.18 23.05
N PHE A 10 -14.96 4.32 23.34
CA PHE A 10 -14.75 3.02 23.97
C PHE A 10 -14.93 1.90 22.93
N VAL A 11 -13.96 1.01 22.84
CA VAL A 11 -14.00 -0.16 21.96
C VAL A 11 -13.75 -1.41 22.79
N ALA A 12 -14.63 -2.40 22.68
CA ALA A 12 -14.46 -3.73 23.28
C ALA A 12 -14.38 -4.80 22.18
N GLU A 13 -13.41 -5.67 22.30
CA GLU A 13 -13.19 -6.80 21.38
C GLU A 13 -14.00 -8.05 21.78
N GLU A 14 -14.41 -8.12 23.04
CA GLU A 14 -15.10 -9.28 23.63
C GLU A 14 -16.34 -8.84 24.39
N PRO A 15 -17.40 -9.67 24.43
CA PRO A 15 -18.54 -9.45 25.33
C PRO A 15 -18.10 -9.49 26.79
N GLY A 16 -18.77 -8.73 27.63
CA GLY A 16 -18.48 -8.70 29.06
C GLY A 16 -18.84 -7.38 29.71
N GLN A 17 -18.50 -7.24 30.99
CA GLN A 17 -18.64 -6.00 31.73
C GLN A 17 -17.27 -5.34 31.88
N PHE A 18 -17.22 -4.07 31.55
CA PHE A 18 -16.01 -3.25 31.61
C PHE A 18 -16.27 -2.01 32.46
N THR A 19 -15.40 -1.74 33.42
CA THR A 19 -15.46 -0.52 34.21
C THR A 19 -14.53 0.50 33.64
N VAL A 20 -15.07 1.66 33.21
CA VAL A 20 -14.31 2.83 32.82
C VAL A 20 -14.12 3.71 34.06
N LEU A 21 -12.86 4.03 34.35
CA LEU A 21 -12.49 4.87 35.49
C LEU A 21 -11.88 6.19 34.94
N ALA A 22 -12.45 7.31 35.34
CA ALA A 22 -11.92 8.63 35.10
C ALA A 22 -11.29 9.20 36.37
N LEU A 23 -10.05 9.68 36.24
CA LEU A 23 -9.31 10.28 37.37
C LEU A 23 -8.92 11.73 36.99
N GLY A 24 -9.14 12.66 37.90
CA GLY A 24 -8.78 14.06 37.71
C GLY A 24 -8.44 14.74 39.03
N GLY A 25 -7.17 14.98 39.29
CA GLY A 25 -6.71 15.48 40.58
C GLY A 25 -7.07 14.52 41.70
N ASN A 26 -7.86 14.98 42.70
CA ASN A 26 -8.36 14.17 43.82
C ASN A 26 -9.75 13.58 43.57
N LEU A 27 -10.28 13.70 42.35
CA LEU A 27 -11.61 13.20 42.00
C LEU A 27 -11.48 11.93 41.19
N ALA A 28 -12.39 10.98 41.46
CA ALA A 28 -12.55 9.77 40.70
C ALA A 28 -14.03 9.54 40.38
N ALA A 29 -14.31 9.12 39.15
CA ALA A 29 -15.63 8.68 38.74
C ALA A 29 -15.52 7.39 37.96
N SER A 30 -16.51 6.51 38.04
CA SER A 30 -16.53 5.27 37.27
C SER A 30 -17.91 5.00 36.70
N THR A 31 -17.94 4.29 35.59
CA THR A 31 -19.15 3.75 34.98
C THR A 31 -18.89 2.32 34.51
N THR A 32 -19.93 1.50 34.51
CA THR A 32 -19.83 0.14 33.95
C THR A 32 -20.56 0.06 32.62
N ILE A 33 -19.89 -0.49 31.62
CA ILE A 33 -20.43 -0.72 30.31
C ILE A 33 -20.55 -2.22 30.07
N SER A 34 -21.77 -2.68 29.75
CA SER A 34 -22.03 -4.08 29.40
C SER A 34 -22.01 -4.23 27.88
N ILE A 35 -21.11 -5.06 27.37
CA ILE A 35 -21.03 -5.44 25.99
C ILE A 35 -21.69 -6.79 25.81
N LEU A 36 -22.72 -6.81 24.99
CA LEU A 36 -23.44 -8.03 24.65
C LEU A 36 -22.78 -8.75 23.47
N PRO A 37 -22.85 -10.06 23.34
CA PRO A 37 -22.44 -10.80 22.19
C PRO A 37 -23.10 -10.22 20.91
N ARG A 38 -22.33 -10.04 19.85
CA ARG A 38 -22.93 -9.82 18.52
C ARG A 38 -23.42 -11.17 18.01
N GLU A 39 -24.72 -11.35 17.95
CA GLU A 39 -25.34 -12.51 17.32
C GLU A 39 -25.32 -12.41 15.78
N VAL A 40 -24.20 -11.94 15.24
CA VAL A 40 -23.99 -11.80 13.78
C VAL A 40 -22.88 -12.76 13.38
N GLN A 41 -23.25 -13.85 12.73
CA GLN A 41 -22.33 -14.70 12.00
C GLN A 41 -22.21 -14.20 10.57
N LYS A 42 -20.99 -13.98 10.12
CA LYS A 42 -20.66 -13.66 8.72
C LYS A 42 -19.79 -14.77 8.17
N SER A 43 -20.08 -15.20 6.97
CA SER A 43 -19.22 -16.09 6.19
C SER A 43 -18.56 -15.30 5.07
N VAL A 44 -17.35 -15.68 4.72
CA VAL A 44 -16.62 -15.15 3.56
C VAL A 44 -16.44 -16.31 2.59
N GLU A 45 -16.79 -16.10 1.34
CA GLU A 45 -16.61 -17.06 0.26
C GLU A 45 -15.65 -16.49 -0.78
N VAL A 46 -14.74 -17.33 -1.27
CA VAL A 46 -13.85 -16.97 -2.39
C VAL A 46 -14.61 -17.16 -3.68
N VAL A 47 -14.98 -16.06 -4.33
CA VAL A 47 -15.78 -16.07 -5.56
C VAL A 47 -14.93 -16.18 -6.84
N GLY A 48 -13.65 -15.83 -6.77
CA GLY A 48 -12.74 -15.91 -7.91
C GLY A 48 -11.27 -15.84 -7.53
N ARG A 49 -10.40 -16.13 -8.49
CA ARG A 49 -8.95 -16.07 -8.31
C ARG A 49 -8.25 -15.63 -9.59
N GLY A 50 -7.31 -14.67 -9.48
CA GLY A 50 -6.28 -14.43 -10.48
C GLY A 50 -5.03 -15.22 -10.11
N LEU A 51 -4.56 -16.11 -10.98
CA LEU A 51 -3.47 -17.02 -10.66
C LEU A 51 -2.17 -16.62 -11.36
N VAL A 52 -1.09 -16.53 -10.58
CA VAL A 52 0.30 -16.54 -11.03
C VAL A 52 0.94 -17.78 -10.42
N LEU A 53 1.32 -18.75 -11.26
CA LEU A 53 1.71 -20.08 -10.79
C LEU A 53 3.22 -20.26 -10.59
N ASP A 54 4.02 -19.41 -11.22
CA ASP A 54 5.48 -19.54 -11.28
C ASP A 54 6.22 -18.52 -10.41
N ARG A 55 5.46 -17.64 -9.71
CA ARG A 55 6.03 -16.55 -8.90
C ARG A 55 5.21 -16.29 -7.65
N HIS A 56 5.86 -15.71 -6.65
CA HIS A 56 5.17 -15.22 -5.46
C HIS A 56 4.64 -13.81 -5.70
N THR A 57 3.39 -13.59 -5.38
CA THR A 57 2.79 -12.24 -5.31
C THR A 57 3.31 -11.53 -4.08
N SER A 58 3.63 -10.25 -4.21
CA SER A 58 4.07 -9.37 -3.11
C SER A 58 2.94 -8.52 -2.58
N ASP A 59 2.54 -7.50 -3.31
CA ASP A 59 1.49 -6.56 -2.94
C ASP A 59 0.36 -6.53 -3.97
N LEU A 60 -0.75 -5.92 -3.59
CA LEU A 60 -1.96 -5.75 -4.38
C LEU A 60 -2.51 -4.34 -4.19
N TRP A 61 -2.85 -3.68 -5.30
CA TRP A 61 -3.68 -2.48 -5.30
C TRP A 61 -4.86 -2.63 -6.25
N VAL A 62 -6.04 -2.20 -5.81
CA VAL A 62 -7.27 -2.21 -6.62
C VAL A 62 -7.71 -0.78 -6.86
N TRP A 63 -8.11 -0.45 -8.10
CA TRP A 63 -8.57 0.89 -8.46
C TRP A 63 -9.69 0.84 -9.50
N GLU A 64 -10.47 1.91 -9.56
CA GLU A 64 -11.38 2.17 -10.67
C GLU A 64 -10.60 2.84 -11.82
N GLY A 65 -10.64 2.25 -12.99
CA GLY A 65 -10.03 2.81 -14.19
C GLY A 65 -10.80 4.00 -14.75
N VAL A 66 -10.16 4.76 -15.65
CA VAL A 66 -10.77 5.92 -16.30
C VAL A 66 -12.01 5.58 -17.14
N ASP A 67 -12.22 4.32 -17.43
CA ASP A 67 -13.38 3.76 -18.13
C ASP A 67 -14.50 3.26 -17.18
N GLY A 68 -14.33 3.45 -15.85
CA GLY A 68 -15.28 3.06 -14.82
C GLY A 68 -15.33 1.55 -14.53
N ARG A 69 -14.30 0.80 -14.94
CA ARG A 69 -14.13 -0.62 -14.63
C ARG A 69 -13.16 -0.81 -13.48
N ASP A 70 -13.28 -1.94 -12.80
CA ASP A 70 -12.38 -2.26 -11.69
C ASP A 70 -11.16 -3.06 -12.18
N TYR A 71 -10.01 -2.60 -11.74
CA TYR A 71 -8.72 -3.21 -12.07
C TYR A 71 -7.90 -3.50 -10.81
N ALA A 72 -6.92 -4.39 -10.96
CA ALA A 72 -5.95 -4.67 -9.92
C ALA A 72 -4.54 -4.73 -10.52
N ILE A 73 -3.56 -4.28 -9.76
CA ILE A 73 -2.13 -4.51 -10.03
C ILE A 73 -1.55 -5.35 -8.91
N THR A 74 -0.72 -6.33 -9.25
CA THR A 74 0.04 -7.12 -8.28
C THR A 74 1.51 -7.09 -8.60
N GLY A 75 2.34 -6.92 -7.57
CA GLY A 75 3.78 -7.06 -7.67
C GLY A 75 4.24 -8.51 -7.50
N THR A 76 5.56 -8.73 -7.59
CA THR A 76 6.16 -10.06 -7.42
C THR A 76 7.37 -9.99 -6.49
N TRP A 77 7.53 -11.06 -5.70
CA TRP A 77 8.63 -11.20 -4.78
C TRP A 77 9.64 -12.27 -5.26
N GLY A 78 10.92 -11.89 -5.27
CA GLY A 78 12.01 -12.80 -5.60
C GLY A 78 12.01 -13.31 -7.04
N ALA A 79 11.44 -12.58 -8.00
CA ALA A 79 11.13 -13.14 -9.30
C ALA A 79 11.13 -12.15 -10.47
N ALA A 80 12.29 -11.74 -10.89
CA ALA A 80 12.50 -11.11 -12.20
C ALA A 80 11.64 -9.86 -12.52
N GLY A 81 11.20 -9.10 -11.49
CA GLY A 81 10.66 -7.76 -11.68
C GLY A 81 9.34 -7.65 -12.43
N HIS A 82 8.44 -8.60 -12.30
CA HIS A 82 7.13 -8.54 -12.95
C HIS A 82 6.11 -7.81 -12.09
N ALA A 83 5.24 -7.03 -12.75
CA ALA A 83 3.98 -6.55 -12.23
C ALA A 83 2.87 -6.99 -13.18
N TYR A 84 1.77 -7.51 -12.63
CA TYR A 84 0.65 -8.05 -13.38
C TYR A 84 -0.57 -7.14 -13.24
N PHE A 85 -1.28 -6.91 -14.34
CA PHE A 85 -2.47 -6.09 -14.41
C PHE A 85 -3.68 -6.95 -14.71
N TRP A 86 -4.73 -6.77 -13.93
CA TRP A 86 -5.90 -7.63 -13.93
C TRP A 86 -7.17 -6.81 -14.12
N ASP A 87 -8.08 -7.30 -14.96
CA ASP A 87 -9.48 -6.87 -14.96
C ASP A 87 -10.22 -7.68 -13.89
N VAL A 88 -10.70 -6.99 -12.87
CA VAL A 88 -11.43 -7.56 -11.73
C VAL A 88 -12.88 -7.08 -11.67
N THR A 89 -13.36 -6.42 -12.72
CA THR A 89 -14.74 -5.90 -12.83
C THR A 89 -15.78 -7.00 -12.56
N ASN A 90 -15.51 -8.22 -13.04
CA ASN A 90 -16.26 -9.40 -12.64
C ASN A 90 -15.38 -10.29 -11.76
N PRO A 91 -15.58 -10.29 -10.43
CA PRO A 91 -14.73 -11.04 -9.50
C PRO A 91 -14.81 -12.56 -9.68
N GLU A 92 -15.85 -13.09 -10.31
CA GLU A 92 -15.95 -14.51 -10.68
C GLU A 92 -15.11 -14.87 -11.92
N ASN A 93 -14.69 -13.87 -12.71
CA ASN A 93 -13.96 -14.05 -13.95
C ASN A 93 -12.81 -13.05 -14.09
N ILE A 94 -11.87 -13.12 -13.16
CA ILE A 94 -10.65 -12.30 -13.12
C ILE A 94 -9.78 -12.64 -14.33
N LYS A 95 -9.30 -11.60 -15.05
CA LYS A 95 -8.50 -11.77 -16.26
C LYS A 95 -7.17 -11.02 -16.13
N LEU A 96 -6.08 -11.71 -16.39
CA LEU A 96 -4.80 -11.05 -16.66
C LEU A 96 -4.90 -10.33 -18.00
N ILE A 97 -4.64 -9.02 -18.01
CA ILE A 97 -4.79 -8.17 -19.20
C ILE A 97 -3.46 -7.59 -19.68
N ASP A 98 -2.49 -7.42 -18.78
CA ASP A 98 -1.15 -6.97 -19.17
C ASP A 98 -0.10 -7.39 -18.12
N THR A 99 1.17 -7.33 -18.53
CA THR A 99 2.32 -7.63 -17.68
C THR A 99 3.46 -6.69 -18.02
N VAL A 100 3.95 -5.97 -17.02
CA VAL A 100 5.16 -5.14 -17.14
C VAL A 100 6.33 -5.87 -16.48
N ASN A 101 7.49 -5.83 -17.14
CA ASN A 101 8.74 -6.34 -16.60
C ASN A 101 9.76 -5.20 -16.45
N VAL A 102 10.34 -5.08 -15.27
CA VAL A 102 11.36 -4.08 -14.94
C VAL A 102 12.64 -4.77 -14.46
N ASP A 103 13.78 -4.09 -14.61
CA ASP A 103 15.05 -4.57 -14.05
C ASP A 103 15.01 -4.50 -12.51
N ALA A 104 14.48 -5.55 -11.90
CA ALA A 104 14.39 -5.73 -10.47
C ALA A 104 14.33 -7.21 -10.11
N ARG A 105 14.82 -7.58 -8.93
CA ARG A 105 14.55 -8.89 -8.34
C ARG A 105 13.12 -8.94 -7.78
N THR A 106 12.66 -7.84 -7.22
CA THR A 106 11.39 -7.74 -6.51
C THR A 106 10.69 -6.43 -6.89
N VAL A 107 9.44 -6.51 -7.28
CA VAL A 107 8.45 -5.43 -7.27
C VAL A 107 7.63 -5.63 -6.00
N ASN A 108 8.09 -5.07 -4.87
CA ASN A 108 7.53 -5.38 -3.57
C ASN A 108 6.17 -4.71 -3.36
N ASP A 109 6.06 -3.45 -3.72
CA ASP A 109 4.86 -2.63 -3.50
C ASP A 109 4.39 -1.95 -4.78
N VAL A 110 3.09 -1.77 -4.89
CA VAL A 110 2.40 -1.23 -6.06
C VAL A 110 1.27 -0.32 -5.61
N LYS A 111 1.16 0.88 -6.20
CA LYS A 111 0.07 1.83 -5.91
C LYS A 111 -0.37 2.51 -7.19
N VAL A 112 -1.65 2.92 -7.22
CA VAL A 112 -2.22 3.70 -8.33
C VAL A 112 -2.75 5.02 -7.78
N SER A 113 -2.59 6.09 -8.56
CA SER A 113 -3.12 7.41 -8.25
C SER A 113 -4.65 7.39 -8.16
N GLU A 114 -5.21 8.32 -7.39
CA GLU A 114 -6.65 8.41 -7.16
C GLU A 114 -7.46 8.59 -8.47
N ASP A 115 -6.88 9.25 -9.47
CA ASP A 115 -7.50 9.44 -10.79
C ASP A 115 -7.39 8.23 -11.73
N GLY A 116 -6.76 7.15 -11.29
CA GLY A 116 -6.61 5.89 -12.03
C GLY A 116 -5.69 5.96 -13.24
N ARG A 117 -4.79 6.95 -13.35
CA ARG A 117 -3.95 7.17 -14.53
C ARG A 117 -2.50 6.76 -14.36
N ILE A 118 -1.96 6.92 -13.16
CA ILE A 118 -0.55 6.68 -12.86
C ILE A 118 -0.44 5.54 -11.87
N ALA A 119 0.37 4.55 -12.19
CA ALA A 119 0.83 3.58 -11.21
C ALA A 119 2.30 3.83 -10.87
N VAL A 120 2.65 3.53 -9.63
CA VAL A 120 4.03 3.47 -9.16
C VAL A 120 4.30 2.10 -8.60
N ILE A 121 5.39 1.49 -9.05
CA ILE A 121 5.88 0.22 -8.56
C ILE A 121 7.25 0.39 -7.93
N SER A 122 7.48 -0.29 -6.81
CA SER A 122 8.78 -0.30 -6.16
C SER A 122 9.77 -1.19 -6.92
N ARG A 123 11.06 -0.92 -6.77
CA ARG A 123 12.13 -1.61 -7.47
C ARG A 123 13.24 -1.97 -6.49
N GLU A 124 13.41 -3.26 -6.25
CA GLU A 124 14.46 -3.80 -5.39
C GLU A 124 15.33 -4.82 -6.13
N GLY A 125 16.63 -4.78 -5.85
CA GLY A 125 17.59 -5.71 -6.41
C GLY A 125 17.77 -5.55 -7.93
N ALA A 126 17.79 -4.31 -8.41
CA ALA A 126 18.12 -3.97 -9.79
C ALA A 126 19.55 -4.39 -10.15
N SER A 127 19.79 -4.85 -11.37
CA SER A 127 21.08 -5.33 -11.86
C SER A 127 22.18 -4.27 -11.78
N ASN A 128 21.81 -2.99 -11.98
CA ASN A 128 22.69 -1.83 -11.87
C ASN A 128 22.83 -1.29 -10.43
N ARG A 129 22.17 -1.91 -9.43
CA ARG A 129 22.13 -1.48 -8.03
C ARG A 129 21.54 -0.07 -7.79
N ARG A 130 20.82 0.47 -8.76
CA ARG A 130 20.17 1.77 -8.66
C ARG A 130 18.68 1.63 -8.43
N ASN A 131 18.21 0.77 -7.68
CA ASN A 131 16.83 0.51 -7.29
C ASN A 131 15.81 1.66 -7.58
N GLY A 132 14.95 2.02 -6.66
CA GLY A 132 14.06 3.17 -6.81
C GLY A 132 12.60 2.79 -7.12
N ILE A 133 11.95 3.63 -7.90
CA ILE A 133 10.56 3.45 -8.34
C ILE A 133 10.45 3.54 -9.85
N VAL A 134 9.45 2.87 -10.41
CA VAL A 134 9.05 3.00 -11.82
C VAL A 134 7.65 3.59 -11.89
N ILE A 135 7.47 4.59 -12.72
CA ILE A 135 6.22 5.30 -12.95
C ILE A 135 5.63 4.81 -14.26
N LEU A 136 4.37 4.38 -14.22
CA LEU A 136 3.66 3.76 -15.32
C LEU A 136 2.40 4.56 -15.67
N ASP A 137 2.08 4.62 -16.96
CA ASP A 137 0.77 5.06 -17.46
C ASP A 137 -0.17 3.84 -17.46
N VAL A 138 -1.22 3.91 -16.67
CA VAL A 138 -2.26 2.89 -16.54
C VAL A 138 -3.63 3.40 -17.01
N SER A 139 -3.68 4.50 -17.75
CA SER A 139 -4.92 5.02 -18.33
C SER A 139 -5.60 4.01 -19.26
N ASN A 140 -4.83 3.11 -19.86
CA ASN A 140 -5.29 1.88 -20.52
C ASN A 140 -4.65 0.67 -19.86
N PRO A 141 -5.30 0.02 -18.89
CA PRO A 141 -4.70 -1.08 -18.13
C PRO A 141 -4.36 -2.35 -18.95
N GLY A 142 -4.91 -2.44 -20.17
CA GLY A 142 -4.54 -3.51 -21.13
C GLY A 142 -3.33 -3.18 -22.02
N GLU A 143 -2.75 -1.99 -21.88
CA GLU A 143 -1.56 -1.54 -22.62
C GLU A 143 -0.74 -0.58 -21.76
N VAL A 144 -0.18 -1.08 -20.68
CA VAL A 144 0.56 -0.30 -19.69
C VAL A 144 1.92 0.12 -20.24
N ARG A 145 2.30 1.38 -20.02
CA ARG A 145 3.54 1.95 -20.52
C ARG A 145 4.39 2.54 -19.41
N THR A 146 5.67 2.25 -19.44
CA THR A 146 6.63 2.96 -18.57
C THR A 146 6.78 4.40 -19.03
N ILE A 147 6.55 5.34 -18.10
CA ILE A 147 6.76 6.78 -18.32
C ILE A 147 8.18 7.15 -17.95
N SER A 148 8.61 6.80 -16.73
CA SER A 148 9.93 7.16 -16.20
C SER A 148 10.34 6.26 -15.03
N THR A 149 11.57 6.45 -14.58
CA THR A 149 12.11 5.82 -13.38
C THR A 149 12.77 6.90 -12.53
N PHE A 150 12.57 6.85 -11.23
CA PHE A 150 13.30 7.68 -10.27
C PHE A 150 14.13 6.78 -9.35
N ASP A 151 15.46 6.92 -9.40
CA ASP A 151 16.41 6.08 -8.66
C ASP A 151 17.51 6.89 -7.96
N GLU A 152 17.40 8.22 -7.94
CA GLU A 152 18.38 9.11 -7.35
C GLU A 152 18.50 8.90 -5.83
N GLU A 153 19.66 8.43 -5.38
CA GLU A 153 20.00 8.09 -3.99
C GLU A 153 19.08 7.02 -3.34
N LEU A 154 18.39 6.18 -4.14
CA LEU A 154 17.53 5.10 -3.66
C LEU A 154 18.20 3.71 -3.73
N THR A 155 19.52 3.69 -3.69
CA THR A 155 20.35 2.48 -3.87
C THR A 155 20.10 1.38 -2.83
N GLY A 156 19.52 1.71 -1.67
CA GLY A 156 19.16 0.73 -0.63
C GLY A 156 17.92 -0.12 -0.97
N GLY A 157 17.23 0.21 -2.05
CA GLY A 157 15.94 -0.38 -2.41
C GLY A 157 14.76 0.42 -1.87
N VAL A 158 13.66 0.36 -2.59
CA VAL A 158 12.37 0.93 -2.17
C VAL A 158 11.44 -0.22 -1.84
N HIS A 159 11.12 -0.37 -0.56
CA HIS A 159 10.30 -1.47 -0.09
C HIS A 159 8.82 -1.17 -0.28
N ASN A 160 8.34 -0.04 0.26
CA ASN A 160 6.95 0.39 0.14
C ASN A 160 6.85 1.77 -0.49
N VAL A 161 5.73 2.02 -1.14
CA VAL A 161 5.38 3.31 -1.74
C VAL A 161 3.95 3.69 -1.40
N PHE A 162 3.67 4.99 -1.35
CA PHE A 162 2.30 5.52 -1.30
C PHE A 162 2.19 6.72 -2.24
N ILE A 163 1.05 6.88 -2.90
CA ILE A 163 0.78 8.03 -3.77
C ILE A 163 -0.28 8.89 -3.11
N TYR A 164 0.02 10.17 -2.93
CA TYR A 164 -0.93 11.16 -2.44
C TYR A 164 -0.63 12.53 -3.05
N ASP A 165 -1.64 13.21 -3.56
CA ASP A 165 -1.57 14.57 -4.12
C ASP A 165 -0.33 14.80 -5.02
N ASN A 166 -0.19 13.99 -6.07
CA ASN A 166 0.93 14.01 -7.01
C ASN A 166 2.32 13.82 -6.38
N HIS A 167 2.39 13.21 -5.21
CA HIS A 167 3.64 12.85 -4.55
C HIS A 167 3.71 11.35 -4.29
N VAL A 168 4.90 10.80 -4.45
CA VAL A 168 5.22 9.43 -4.04
C VAL A 168 6.04 9.48 -2.76
N TYR A 169 5.56 8.80 -1.74
CA TYR A 169 6.29 8.57 -0.50
C TYR A 169 6.97 7.21 -0.62
N ALA A 170 8.28 7.22 -0.90
CA ALA A 170 9.07 6.02 -1.16
C ALA A 170 9.89 5.64 0.07
N LEU A 171 9.58 4.49 0.68
CA LEU A 171 10.32 3.97 1.81
C LEU A 171 11.64 3.36 1.34
N SER A 172 12.75 4.04 1.62
CA SER A 172 14.09 3.61 1.26
C SER A 172 14.82 3.01 2.46
N ASN A 173 15.35 1.80 2.25
CA ASN A 173 16.23 1.11 3.19
C ASN A 173 15.63 0.93 4.61
N GLY A 174 14.30 0.90 4.73
CA GLY A 174 13.60 0.73 6.01
C GLY A 174 13.82 1.85 7.03
N ARG A 175 14.38 3.00 6.65
CA ARG A 175 14.72 4.08 7.58
C ARG A 175 14.28 5.45 7.16
N ARG A 176 13.98 5.67 5.89
CA ARG A 176 13.64 7.00 5.42
C ARG A 176 12.56 6.98 4.36
N TYR A 177 11.79 8.05 4.32
CA TYR A 177 10.94 8.36 3.18
C TYR A 177 11.60 9.42 2.32
N ASP A 178 11.70 9.14 1.03
CA ASP A 178 11.94 10.15 0.02
C ASP A 178 10.59 10.56 -0.56
N ILE A 179 10.28 11.86 -0.55
CA ILE A 179 9.04 12.42 -1.09
C ILE A 179 9.36 12.94 -2.48
N ILE A 180 8.72 12.34 -3.49
CA ILE A 180 9.03 12.55 -4.90
C ILE A 180 7.81 13.18 -5.56
N ASN A 181 7.94 14.37 -6.12
CA ASN A 181 6.89 15.00 -6.91
C ASN A 181 6.79 14.33 -8.28
N ILE A 182 5.57 13.94 -8.65
CA ILE A 182 5.22 13.29 -9.93
C ILE A 182 4.14 14.05 -10.70
N ALA A 183 3.90 15.33 -10.40
CA ALA A 183 2.94 16.17 -11.13
C ALA A 183 3.26 16.22 -12.63
N GLU A 184 4.55 16.17 -13.01
CA GLU A 184 5.01 15.84 -14.37
C GLU A 184 5.68 14.47 -14.31
N PRO A 185 4.95 13.38 -14.62
CA PRO A 185 5.45 12.01 -14.42
C PRO A 185 6.70 11.66 -15.25
N LYS A 186 7.00 12.43 -16.32
CA LYS A 186 8.22 12.27 -17.13
C LYS A 186 9.46 12.86 -16.48
N LEU A 187 9.28 13.79 -15.54
CA LEU A 187 10.34 14.53 -14.87
C LEU A 187 10.16 14.52 -13.34
N PRO A 188 10.14 13.34 -12.73
CA PRO A 188 10.00 13.25 -11.28
C PRO A 188 11.22 13.84 -10.58
N PHE A 189 11.01 14.49 -9.43
CA PHE A 189 12.09 15.04 -8.62
C PHE A 189 11.77 14.97 -7.13
N ARG A 190 12.82 14.85 -6.31
CA ARG A 190 12.65 14.82 -4.84
C ARG A 190 12.33 16.21 -4.32
N VAL A 191 11.28 16.31 -3.50
CA VAL A 191 10.88 17.54 -2.80
C VAL A 191 11.18 17.50 -1.31
N GLY A 192 11.34 16.32 -0.72
CA GLY A 192 11.58 16.18 0.70
C GLY A 192 12.15 14.83 1.07
N ARG A 193 12.63 14.74 2.30
CA ARG A 193 13.13 13.53 2.92
C ARG A 193 12.85 13.55 4.41
N PHE A 194 12.34 12.46 4.92
CA PHE A 194 12.30 12.17 6.35
C PHE A 194 13.21 10.98 6.64
N GLU A 195 14.02 11.06 7.66
CA GLU A 195 14.88 9.96 8.09
C GLU A 195 14.66 9.66 9.57
N LEU A 196 14.49 8.38 9.89
CA LEU A 196 14.36 7.93 11.27
C LEU A 196 15.74 7.89 11.92
N ASP A 197 15.96 8.72 12.94
CA ASP A 197 17.21 8.85 13.68
C ASP A 197 17.32 7.92 14.90
N THR A 198 16.21 7.30 15.31
CA THR A 198 16.15 6.42 16.48
C THR A 198 16.86 5.10 16.22
N PRO A 199 17.96 4.79 16.93
CA PRO A 199 18.70 3.53 16.75
C PRO A 199 17.84 2.30 17.05
N GLY A 200 18.00 1.24 16.24
CA GLY A 200 17.31 -0.04 16.41
C GLY A 200 15.84 -0.05 15.95
N HIS A 201 15.32 1.07 15.47
CA HIS A 201 13.99 1.16 14.88
C HIS A 201 14.04 1.14 13.36
N SER A 202 13.00 0.63 12.74
CA SER A 202 12.79 0.64 11.28
C SER A 202 11.36 1.04 10.95
N ILE A 203 11.19 1.54 9.75
CA ILE A 203 9.90 1.86 9.14
C ILE A 203 9.61 0.73 8.15
N HIS A 204 8.37 0.25 8.10
CA HIS A 204 7.97 -0.80 7.16
C HIS A 204 6.99 -0.30 6.12
N ASP A 205 6.04 0.55 6.51
CA ASP A 205 4.98 0.99 5.63
C ASP A 205 4.59 2.45 5.88
N VAL A 206 3.83 3.03 4.94
CA VAL A 206 3.36 4.41 4.98
C VAL A 206 1.91 4.51 4.52
N TRP A 207 1.16 5.32 5.22
CA TRP A 207 -0.16 5.80 4.83
C TRP A 207 -0.20 7.32 4.99
N VAL A 208 -0.74 8.03 3.99
CA VAL A 208 -0.84 9.50 3.98
C VAL A 208 -2.30 9.89 3.75
N GLU A 209 -2.80 10.83 4.59
CA GLU A 209 -4.15 11.40 4.53
C GLU A 209 -4.09 12.92 4.36
#